data_59bb7bbfaf200f57ef858ac2384a52a9
#
_entry.id   59bb7bbfaf200f57ef858ac2384a52a9
#
_cell.length_a   1.000
_cell.length_b   1.000
_cell.length_c   1.000
_cell.angle_alpha   90.00
_cell.angle_beta   90.00
_cell.angle_gamma   90.00
#
_symmetry.space_group_name_H-M   'P 1'
#
loop_
_entity.id
_entity.type
_entity.pdbx_description
1 polymer ?
#
loop_
_entity_poly.entity_id
_entity_poly.type
_entity_poly.pdbx_seq_one_letter_code
_entity_poly.pdbx_strand_id
1 'polypeptide(L)'
;MGFATLGSEDEWKWVKTSVKHESKFQALLEYAREHPDKIKEINGVRVSFTETFCIGQGSSGTAVYIGLAKDGCEKAVKRVPKCITGSLGTNEKKILNTSNAVNSKRIVRYWYYDEKSDQDDYAHLIFDLHEETLEQYVEVQSHETLIEKAPFIIRQILEGLVDLHSKPEPILHRDLKPSNILRNVYREWLLSDFGISRILSDGQTTYRSKEIGTQHWRAVESYPSHDKTGKSVANEARYKKQSDMQVLAMVCFYILTKGDHPFGLKPDRVRNLLDGNPVDLDKLTDPVAKDLVSWMLQHNPKDRPSAEESLGHPFLQPSIQQFELLKCLGNEPEIKRNDLTSDVVRKINNDPLLFNNTWKSQIHPTYLTYLCSDGIRQRRYGDEWTECLRLIRNTSQHWNDRPHPRPEVHDMIGEPDQYFLNLFPTLPMVLHRIIRNDPHWKQRSGLRKFPTFSSTTYV
;
A
#
# COMPACT_ATOMS: atom_id res chain seq x y z
N MET A 1 -55.05 -2.60 -41.70
CA MET A 1 -54.64 -1.39 -40.95
C MET A 1 -53.90 -1.87 -39.73
N GLY A 2 -52.58 -1.94 -39.82
CA GLY A 2 -51.74 -2.38 -38.71
C GLY A 2 -51.37 -1.17 -37.89
N PHE A 3 -51.71 -1.18 -36.61
CA PHE A 3 -51.18 -0.24 -35.66
C PHE A 3 -49.76 -0.68 -35.33
N ALA A 4 -48.77 0.11 -35.80
CA ALA A 4 -47.43 0.02 -35.30
C ALA A 4 -47.43 0.50 -33.84
N THR A 5 -47.24 -0.41 -32.90
CA THR A 5 -46.88 -0.06 -31.55
C THR A 5 -45.48 0.54 -31.59
N LEU A 6 -45.39 1.82 -31.29
CA LEU A 6 -44.15 2.49 -30.98
C LEU A 6 -43.50 1.75 -29.79
N GLY A 7 -42.49 0.95 -30.09
CA GLY A 7 -41.63 0.39 -29.07
C GLY A 7 -40.98 1.57 -28.33
N SER A 8 -41.10 1.57 -27.01
CA SER A 8 -40.45 2.53 -26.16
C SER A 8 -38.93 2.37 -26.28
N GLU A 9 -38.28 3.28 -27.02
CA GLU A 9 -36.80 3.35 -27.15
C GLU A 9 -36.07 3.70 -25.86
N ASP A 10 -36.71 3.71 -24.72
CA ASP A 10 -36.20 4.24 -23.45
C ASP A 10 -36.20 3.21 -22.31
N GLU A 11 -36.00 1.94 -22.60
CA GLU A 11 -35.82 0.97 -21.53
C GLU A 11 -34.36 1.07 -20.99
N TRP A 12 -34.24 1.46 -19.70
CA TRP A 12 -32.97 1.56 -19.02
C TRP A 12 -32.27 0.19 -18.99
N LYS A 13 -31.19 0.07 -19.75
CA LYS A 13 -30.31 -1.08 -19.64
C LYS A 13 -29.56 -0.99 -18.33
N TRP A 14 -29.34 -2.09 -17.67
CA TRP A 14 -28.55 -2.17 -16.46
C TRP A 14 -27.74 -3.46 -16.43
N VAL A 15 -26.41 -3.31 -16.45
CA VAL A 15 -25.45 -4.40 -16.30
C VAL A 15 -25.10 -4.47 -14.82
N LYS A 16 -25.69 -5.45 -14.13
CA LYS A 16 -25.48 -5.67 -12.69
C LYS A 16 -24.06 -6.12 -12.42
N THR A 17 -23.24 -5.26 -11.82
CA THR A 17 -21.85 -5.55 -11.45
C THR A 17 -21.61 -5.36 -9.96
N SER A 18 -22.17 -4.30 -9.37
CA SER A 18 -22.06 -4.00 -7.95
C SER A 18 -22.97 -4.91 -7.12
N VAL A 19 -22.40 -5.49 -6.08
CA VAL A 19 -23.16 -6.26 -5.08
C VAL A 19 -23.67 -5.33 -3.99
N LYS A 20 -22.84 -4.39 -3.54
CA LYS A 20 -23.19 -3.50 -2.44
C LYS A 20 -24.28 -2.49 -2.79
N HIS A 21 -24.28 -2.01 -4.03
CA HIS A 21 -25.22 -0.98 -4.48
C HIS A 21 -26.39 -1.50 -5.28
N GLU A 22 -26.56 -2.83 -5.41
CA GLU A 22 -27.63 -3.46 -6.22
C GLU A 22 -29.02 -2.91 -5.84
N SER A 23 -29.36 -2.88 -4.56
CA SER A 23 -30.65 -2.38 -4.09
C SER A 23 -30.89 -0.89 -4.42
N LYS A 24 -29.84 -0.08 -4.39
CA LYS A 24 -29.92 1.34 -4.77
C LYS A 24 -30.16 1.50 -6.27
N PHE A 25 -29.56 0.67 -7.12
CA PHE A 25 -29.83 0.71 -8.57
C PHE A 25 -31.25 0.22 -8.91
N GLN A 26 -31.74 -0.81 -8.23
CA GLN A 26 -33.16 -1.22 -8.36
C GLN A 26 -34.10 -0.06 -8.01
N ALA A 27 -33.88 0.59 -6.86
CA ALA A 27 -34.65 1.74 -6.44
C ALA A 27 -34.50 2.94 -7.42
N LEU A 28 -33.30 3.17 -8.02
CA LEU A 28 -33.11 4.23 -8.99
C LEU A 28 -33.92 3.98 -10.27
N LEU A 29 -33.99 2.74 -10.75
CA LEU A 29 -34.80 2.37 -11.92
C LEU A 29 -36.30 2.55 -11.68
N GLU A 30 -36.80 2.18 -10.49
CA GLU A 30 -38.20 2.39 -10.09
C GLU A 30 -38.50 3.88 -9.97
N TYR A 31 -37.64 4.63 -9.24
CA TYR A 31 -37.77 6.06 -9.05
C TYR A 31 -37.77 6.85 -10.36
N ALA A 32 -36.96 6.43 -11.33
CA ALA A 32 -36.88 7.08 -12.63
C ALA A 32 -38.15 6.90 -13.48
N ARG A 33 -38.88 5.81 -13.30
CA ARG A 33 -40.18 5.59 -13.96
C ARG A 33 -41.28 6.48 -13.37
N GLU A 34 -41.25 6.66 -12.05
CA GLU A 34 -42.25 7.46 -11.32
C GLU A 34 -41.96 8.96 -11.38
N HIS A 35 -40.67 9.35 -11.43
CA HIS A 35 -40.22 10.72 -11.33
C HIS A 35 -39.19 11.07 -12.43
N PRO A 36 -39.55 10.99 -13.70
CA PRO A 36 -38.60 11.23 -14.82
C PRO A 36 -38.04 12.68 -14.78
N ASP A 37 -38.79 13.63 -14.25
CA ASP A 37 -38.37 15.03 -14.06
C ASP A 37 -37.27 15.24 -13.01
N LYS A 38 -37.05 14.26 -12.13
CA LYS A 38 -36.01 14.24 -11.09
C LYS A 38 -34.72 13.56 -11.53
N ILE A 39 -34.69 13.02 -12.73
CA ILE A 39 -33.50 12.40 -13.30
C ILE A 39 -32.77 13.42 -14.17
N LYS A 40 -31.50 13.63 -13.86
CA LYS A 40 -30.60 14.42 -14.70
C LYS A 40 -29.75 13.50 -15.56
N GLU A 41 -29.49 13.92 -16.80
CA GLU A 41 -28.52 13.26 -17.66
C GLU A 41 -27.26 14.12 -17.77
N ILE A 42 -26.11 13.56 -17.38
CA ILE A 42 -24.80 14.23 -17.41
C ILE A 42 -23.87 13.37 -18.27
N ASN A 43 -23.56 13.85 -19.45
CA ASN A 43 -22.69 13.13 -20.40
C ASN A 43 -23.07 11.64 -20.58
N GLY A 44 -24.38 11.39 -20.80
CA GLY A 44 -24.90 10.04 -21.02
C GLY A 44 -25.00 9.17 -19.75
N VAL A 45 -24.83 9.75 -18.56
CA VAL A 45 -25.08 9.10 -17.27
C VAL A 45 -26.32 9.71 -16.63
N ARG A 46 -27.31 8.87 -16.35
CA ARG A 46 -28.55 9.23 -15.66
C ARG A 46 -28.33 9.13 -14.15
N VAL A 47 -28.69 10.18 -13.41
CA VAL A 47 -28.47 10.31 -11.97
C VAL A 47 -29.61 11.06 -11.32
N SER A 48 -29.96 10.71 -10.09
CA SER A 48 -30.80 11.53 -9.22
C SER A 48 -29.99 12.03 -8.03
N PHE A 49 -30.05 13.33 -7.75
CA PHE A 49 -29.33 13.96 -6.63
C PHE A 49 -30.15 13.97 -5.34
N THR A 50 -31.03 12.99 -5.15
CA THR A 50 -31.73 12.79 -3.88
C THR A 50 -30.83 12.03 -2.90
N GLU A 51 -31.04 12.22 -1.61
CA GLU A 51 -30.25 11.61 -0.55
C GLU A 51 -30.25 10.06 -0.63
N THR A 52 -31.38 9.47 -1.07
CA THR A 52 -31.55 8.03 -1.26
C THR A 52 -30.45 7.40 -2.13
N PHE A 53 -29.98 8.13 -3.16
CA PHE A 53 -28.98 7.63 -4.12
C PHE A 53 -27.58 8.14 -3.82
N CYS A 54 -27.39 8.85 -2.72
CA CYS A 54 -26.08 9.24 -2.23
C CYS A 54 -25.35 8.02 -1.66
N ILE A 55 -24.07 7.85 -2.04
CA ILE A 55 -23.19 6.77 -1.59
C ILE A 55 -21.95 7.29 -0.83
N GLY A 56 -21.75 8.60 -0.81
CA GLY A 56 -20.66 9.22 -0.07
C GLY A 56 -20.85 10.72 0.06
N GLN A 57 -20.42 11.27 1.21
CA GLN A 57 -20.39 12.69 1.46
C GLN A 57 -18.97 13.10 1.78
N GLY A 58 -18.47 14.12 1.10
CA GLY A 58 -17.15 14.68 1.31
C GLY A 58 -17.19 16.00 2.07
N SER A 59 -16.01 16.56 2.32
CA SER A 59 -15.90 17.89 2.89
C SER A 59 -16.47 18.97 1.95
N SER A 60 -16.87 20.11 2.53
CA SER A 60 -17.27 21.31 1.76
C SER A 60 -18.47 21.10 0.82
N GLY A 61 -19.45 20.26 1.19
CA GLY A 61 -20.67 20.05 0.40
C GLY A 61 -20.50 19.18 -0.84
N THR A 62 -19.38 18.46 -0.98
CA THR A 62 -19.20 17.44 -1.99
C THR A 62 -20.00 16.19 -1.65
N ALA A 63 -20.67 15.59 -2.64
CA ALA A 63 -21.40 14.34 -2.48
C ALA A 63 -21.22 13.45 -3.70
N VAL A 64 -21.31 12.13 -3.51
CA VAL A 64 -21.18 11.12 -4.56
C VAL A 64 -22.49 10.34 -4.65
N TYR A 65 -23.01 10.19 -5.86
CA TYR A 65 -24.26 9.52 -6.16
C TYR A 65 -24.04 8.37 -7.13
N ILE A 66 -24.89 7.34 -7.06
CA ILE A 66 -24.95 6.33 -8.11
C ILE A 66 -25.48 6.93 -9.40
N GLY A 67 -24.96 6.48 -10.53
CA GLY A 67 -25.42 6.84 -11.86
C GLY A 67 -25.40 5.65 -12.80
N LEU A 68 -26.27 5.66 -13.82
CA LEU A 68 -26.37 4.60 -14.81
C LEU A 68 -26.09 5.19 -16.21
N ALA A 69 -25.05 4.67 -16.86
CA ALA A 69 -24.68 5.07 -18.20
C ALA A 69 -25.62 4.45 -19.26
N LYS A 70 -25.65 5.05 -20.46
CA LYS A 70 -26.51 4.59 -21.59
C LYS A 70 -26.23 3.15 -22.01
N ASP A 71 -25.00 2.67 -21.84
CA ASP A 71 -24.60 1.29 -22.10
C ASP A 71 -25.01 0.30 -20.98
N GLY A 72 -25.61 0.81 -19.92
CA GLY A 72 -26.01 0.04 -18.74
C GLY A 72 -24.93 -0.13 -17.68
N CYS A 73 -23.75 0.48 -17.86
CA CYS A 73 -22.67 0.43 -16.87
C CYS A 73 -22.96 1.32 -15.67
N GLU A 74 -22.66 0.81 -14.49
CA GLU A 74 -22.76 1.51 -13.21
C GLU A 74 -21.64 2.55 -13.07
N LYS A 75 -21.99 3.76 -12.64
CA LYS A 75 -21.07 4.89 -12.46
C LYS A 75 -21.27 5.56 -11.11
N ALA A 76 -20.22 6.27 -10.67
CA ALA A 76 -20.29 7.19 -9.54
C ALA A 76 -20.22 8.63 -10.06
N VAL A 77 -21.16 9.48 -9.64
CA VAL A 77 -21.22 10.89 -10.02
C VAL A 77 -20.89 11.74 -8.79
N LYS A 78 -19.69 12.31 -8.76
CA LYS A 78 -19.24 13.23 -7.71
C LYS A 78 -19.72 14.63 -8.05
N ARG A 79 -20.54 15.20 -7.18
CA ARG A 79 -21.11 16.54 -7.27
C ARG A 79 -20.33 17.48 -6.37
N VAL A 80 -19.76 18.56 -6.92
CA VAL A 80 -18.89 19.50 -6.21
C VAL A 80 -19.42 20.92 -6.38
N PRO A 81 -19.66 21.71 -5.29
CA PRO A 81 -20.13 23.09 -5.42
C PRO A 81 -19.17 23.96 -6.25
N LYS A 82 -19.68 24.74 -7.21
CA LYS A 82 -18.85 25.59 -8.07
C LYS A 82 -18.06 26.65 -7.32
N CYS A 83 -18.57 27.15 -6.23
CA CYS A 83 -17.84 28.09 -5.36
C CYS A 83 -16.50 27.52 -4.82
N ILE A 84 -16.36 26.20 -4.84
CA ILE A 84 -15.16 25.47 -4.40
C ILE A 84 -14.38 24.93 -5.60
N THR A 85 -15.03 24.70 -6.77
CA THR A 85 -14.45 24.05 -7.95
C THR A 85 -13.34 24.83 -8.62
N GLY A 86 -13.29 26.16 -8.48
CA GLY A 86 -12.24 26.98 -9.12
C GLY A 86 -10.80 26.54 -8.83
N SER A 87 -10.60 25.67 -7.82
CA SER A 87 -9.29 25.10 -7.50
C SER A 87 -9.25 23.57 -7.38
N LEU A 88 -10.30 22.94 -6.83
CA LEU A 88 -10.26 21.51 -6.47
C LEU A 88 -10.67 20.58 -7.63
N GLY A 89 -11.83 20.80 -8.24
CA GLY A 89 -12.32 19.96 -9.35
C GLY A 89 -11.45 20.05 -10.59
N THR A 90 -11.03 21.26 -10.95
CA THR A 90 -10.09 21.49 -12.08
C THR A 90 -8.73 20.83 -11.82
N ASN A 91 -8.24 20.87 -10.56
CA ASN A 91 -7.00 20.21 -10.18
C ASN A 91 -7.14 18.67 -10.23
N GLU A 92 -8.22 18.12 -9.71
CA GLU A 92 -8.50 16.69 -9.76
C GLU A 92 -8.54 16.18 -11.21
N LYS A 93 -9.24 16.88 -12.11
CA LYS A 93 -9.24 16.61 -13.55
C LYS A 93 -7.82 16.64 -14.13
N LYS A 94 -7.03 17.67 -13.81
CA LYS A 94 -5.65 17.80 -14.29
C LYS A 94 -4.80 16.60 -13.88
N ILE A 95 -4.85 16.21 -12.62
CA ILE A 95 -4.09 15.06 -12.09
C ILE A 95 -4.50 13.76 -12.75
N LEU A 96 -5.81 13.49 -12.83
CA LEU A 96 -6.34 12.25 -13.38
C LEU A 96 -6.11 12.09 -14.90
N ASN A 97 -5.78 13.18 -15.60
CA ASN A 97 -5.39 13.15 -17.01
C ASN A 97 -3.86 13.04 -17.24
N THR A 98 -3.06 12.96 -16.19
CA THR A 98 -1.62 12.69 -16.34
C THR A 98 -1.38 11.26 -16.79
N SER A 99 -0.24 11.02 -17.46
CA SER A 99 0.15 9.67 -17.90
C SER A 99 0.27 8.70 -16.72
N ASN A 100 0.76 9.17 -15.58
CA ASN A 100 0.92 8.38 -14.35
C ASN A 100 -0.43 7.89 -13.81
N ALA A 101 -1.46 8.73 -13.85
CA ALA A 101 -2.80 8.36 -13.38
C ALA A 101 -3.55 7.51 -14.41
N VAL A 102 -3.53 7.90 -15.68
CA VAL A 102 -4.28 7.19 -16.76
C VAL A 102 -3.79 5.76 -16.97
N ASN A 103 -2.48 5.53 -16.88
CA ASN A 103 -1.89 4.20 -17.09
C ASN A 103 -1.89 3.31 -15.86
N SER A 104 -2.20 3.86 -14.68
CA SER A 104 -2.24 3.08 -13.44
C SER A 104 -3.49 2.23 -13.34
N LYS A 105 -3.31 0.99 -12.86
CA LYS A 105 -4.41 0.10 -12.47
C LYS A 105 -4.87 0.32 -11.03
N ARG A 106 -4.17 1.20 -10.28
CA ARG A 106 -4.38 1.44 -8.84
C ARG A 106 -4.87 2.85 -8.53
N ILE A 107 -5.28 3.59 -9.57
CA ILE A 107 -5.87 4.92 -9.45
C ILE A 107 -7.29 4.85 -10.02
N VAL A 108 -8.22 5.54 -9.36
CA VAL A 108 -9.62 5.61 -9.83
C VAL A 108 -9.70 6.14 -11.24
N ARG A 109 -10.49 5.48 -12.07
CA ARG A 109 -10.67 5.89 -13.45
C ARG A 109 -11.70 7.00 -13.56
N TYR A 110 -11.28 8.10 -14.16
CA TYR A 110 -12.08 9.28 -14.46
C TYR A 110 -12.59 9.22 -15.90
N TRP A 111 -13.86 9.52 -16.09
CA TRP A 111 -14.51 9.49 -17.41
C TRP A 111 -14.81 10.87 -17.95
N TYR A 112 -15.36 11.77 -17.11
CA TYR A 112 -15.86 13.06 -17.57
C TYR A 112 -15.91 14.10 -16.46
N TYR A 113 -15.70 15.35 -16.83
CA TYR A 113 -15.85 16.52 -15.95
C TYR A 113 -16.73 17.55 -16.62
N ASP A 114 -17.84 17.93 -16.00
CA ASP A 114 -18.73 18.97 -16.44
C ASP A 114 -18.71 20.15 -15.48
N GLU A 115 -18.28 21.31 -15.98
CA GLU A 115 -18.28 22.59 -15.28
C GLU A 115 -19.20 23.61 -15.96
N LYS A 116 -19.64 23.31 -17.20
CA LYS A 116 -20.25 24.28 -18.12
C LYS A 116 -21.77 24.34 -18.04
N SER A 117 -22.42 23.53 -17.23
CA SER A 117 -23.86 23.65 -17.03
C SER A 117 -24.17 24.97 -16.33
N ASP A 118 -24.47 26.03 -17.09
CA ASP A 118 -24.77 27.37 -16.58
C ASP A 118 -26.01 27.40 -15.65
N GLN A 119 -26.76 26.30 -15.58
CA GLN A 119 -27.99 26.16 -14.82
C GLN A 119 -27.79 25.43 -13.46
N ASP A 120 -26.58 24.95 -13.14
CA ASP A 120 -26.31 24.23 -11.90
C ASP A 120 -25.17 24.89 -11.12
N ASP A 121 -25.34 25.10 -9.83
CA ASP A 121 -24.30 25.62 -8.93
C ASP A 121 -23.21 24.57 -8.62
N TYR A 122 -23.25 23.44 -9.32
CA TYR A 122 -22.35 22.30 -9.11
C TYR A 122 -21.62 21.90 -10.40
N ALA A 123 -20.38 21.48 -10.23
CA ALA A 123 -19.64 20.71 -11.21
C ALA A 123 -19.79 19.22 -10.93
N HIS A 124 -19.67 18.40 -11.98
CA HIS A 124 -19.86 16.96 -11.90
C HIS A 124 -18.64 16.23 -12.44
N LEU A 125 -18.15 15.23 -11.68
CA LEU A 125 -17.11 14.31 -12.14
C LEU A 125 -17.70 12.90 -12.18
N ILE A 126 -17.47 12.18 -13.28
CA ILE A 126 -17.97 10.81 -13.47
C ILE A 126 -16.80 9.85 -13.34
N PHE A 127 -16.94 8.86 -12.47
CA PHE A 127 -15.98 7.79 -12.18
C PHE A 127 -16.61 6.41 -12.40
N ASP A 128 -15.80 5.39 -12.46
CA ASP A 128 -16.28 4.03 -12.26
C ASP A 128 -16.85 3.89 -10.85
N LEU A 129 -17.86 3.05 -10.69
CA LEU A 129 -18.43 2.76 -9.38
C LEU A 129 -17.48 1.88 -8.56
N HIS A 130 -17.35 2.17 -7.28
CA HIS A 130 -16.60 1.38 -6.32
C HIS A 130 -17.53 0.89 -5.22
N GLU A 131 -17.23 -0.30 -4.69
CA GLU A 131 -18.08 -0.96 -3.68
C GLU A 131 -18.02 -0.23 -2.34
N GLU A 132 -16.80 0.04 -1.85
CA GLU A 132 -16.63 0.61 -0.51
C GLU A 132 -15.27 1.30 -0.33
N THR A 133 -15.15 2.07 0.74
CA THR A 133 -13.87 2.63 1.18
C THR A 133 -13.13 1.63 2.08
N LEU A 134 -11.82 1.80 2.21
CA LEU A 134 -11.01 1.03 3.17
C LEU A 134 -11.48 1.25 4.62
N GLU A 135 -11.98 2.44 4.95
CA GLU A 135 -12.57 2.74 6.26
C GLU A 135 -13.77 1.83 6.55
N GLN A 136 -14.73 1.77 5.63
CA GLN A 136 -15.90 0.89 5.73
C GLN A 136 -15.51 -0.60 5.78
N TYR A 137 -14.53 -0.99 4.98
CA TYR A 137 -14.04 -2.36 4.98
C TYR A 137 -13.43 -2.77 6.32
N VAL A 138 -12.55 -1.94 6.89
CA VAL A 138 -11.90 -2.20 8.20
C VAL A 138 -12.93 -2.27 9.32
N GLU A 139 -13.97 -1.44 9.28
CA GLU A 139 -15.03 -1.42 10.28
C GLU A 139 -15.76 -2.76 10.39
N VAL A 140 -16.10 -3.38 9.23
CA VAL A 140 -16.95 -4.58 9.19
C VAL A 140 -16.18 -5.90 9.23
N GLN A 141 -14.88 -5.92 8.83
CA GLN A 141 -14.11 -7.16 8.82
C GLN A 141 -13.63 -7.57 10.22
N SER A 142 -13.42 -8.89 10.43
CA SER A 142 -12.75 -9.37 11.64
C SER A 142 -11.27 -8.99 11.64
N HIS A 143 -10.65 -8.93 12.82
CA HIS A 143 -9.22 -8.63 12.94
C HIS A 143 -8.36 -9.67 12.21
N GLU A 144 -8.72 -10.95 12.32
CA GLU A 144 -8.03 -12.06 11.64
C GLU A 144 -8.06 -11.90 10.12
N THR A 145 -9.24 -11.54 9.57
CA THR A 145 -9.37 -11.27 8.13
C THR A 145 -8.51 -10.09 7.69
N LEU A 146 -8.44 -9.04 8.51
CA LEU A 146 -7.61 -7.88 8.21
C LEU A 146 -6.12 -8.24 8.21
N ILE A 147 -5.64 -8.99 9.18
CA ILE A 147 -4.25 -9.46 9.23
C ILE A 147 -3.92 -10.32 8.01
N GLU A 148 -4.78 -11.27 7.65
CA GLU A 148 -4.59 -12.13 6.46
C GLU A 148 -4.51 -11.32 5.16
N LYS A 149 -5.39 -10.33 5.01
CA LYS A 149 -5.50 -9.54 3.76
C LYS A 149 -4.57 -8.33 3.73
N ALA A 150 -4.00 -7.90 4.87
CA ALA A 150 -3.17 -6.70 4.96
C ALA A 150 -2.02 -6.67 3.93
N PRO A 151 -1.22 -7.75 3.72
CA PRO A 151 -0.14 -7.71 2.74
C PRO A 151 -0.63 -7.41 1.32
N PHE A 152 -1.79 -7.97 0.94
CA PHE A 152 -2.40 -7.74 -0.37
C PHE A 152 -2.91 -6.30 -0.52
N ILE A 153 -3.63 -5.79 0.49
CA ILE A 153 -4.18 -4.43 0.50
C ILE A 153 -3.05 -3.40 0.43
N ILE A 154 -2.06 -3.52 1.32
CA ILE A 154 -0.92 -2.61 1.41
C ILE A 154 -0.10 -2.60 0.13
N ARG A 155 0.13 -3.78 -0.47
CA ARG A 155 0.82 -3.89 -1.75
C ARG A 155 0.12 -3.07 -2.83
N GLN A 156 -1.19 -3.18 -2.98
CA GLN A 156 -1.92 -2.47 -4.03
C GLN A 156 -1.92 -0.95 -3.83
N ILE A 157 -1.98 -0.49 -2.59
CA ILE A 157 -1.85 0.94 -2.28
C ILE A 157 -0.44 1.44 -2.62
N LEU A 158 0.58 0.67 -2.29
CA LEU A 158 1.97 0.99 -2.65
C LEU A 158 2.20 1.01 -4.16
N GLU A 159 1.62 0.04 -4.91
CA GLU A 159 1.66 0.04 -6.37
C GLU A 159 1.09 1.35 -6.94
N GLY A 160 -0.04 1.82 -6.41
CA GLY A 160 -0.62 3.11 -6.78
C GLY A 160 0.30 4.30 -6.47
N LEU A 161 1.00 4.28 -5.33
CA LEU A 161 1.98 5.31 -5.01
C LEU A 161 3.25 5.23 -5.87
N VAL A 162 3.69 4.05 -6.27
CA VAL A 162 4.79 3.90 -7.24
C VAL A 162 4.42 4.59 -8.56
N ASP A 163 3.21 4.32 -9.06
CA ASP A 163 2.74 4.95 -10.29
C ASP A 163 2.67 6.49 -10.15
N LEU A 164 2.09 7.01 -9.06
CA LEU A 164 2.00 8.45 -8.81
C LEU A 164 3.37 9.10 -8.67
N HIS A 165 4.29 8.47 -7.95
CA HIS A 165 5.60 9.04 -7.66
C HIS A 165 6.62 8.89 -8.79
N SER A 166 6.28 8.16 -9.87
CA SER A 166 7.18 7.90 -10.99
C SER A 166 7.39 9.14 -11.86
N LYS A 167 8.52 9.17 -12.59
CA LYS A 167 8.80 10.20 -13.60
C LYS A 167 7.95 9.95 -14.87
N PRO A 168 7.72 10.96 -15.73
CA PRO A 168 8.32 12.29 -15.70
C PRO A 168 7.60 13.30 -14.79
N GLU A 169 6.34 13.06 -14.40
CA GLU A 169 5.51 14.00 -13.65
C GLU A 169 5.11 13.41 -12.28
N PRO A 170 6.01 13.39 -11.29
CA PRO A 170 5.69 12.85 -9.99
C PRO A 170 4.55 13.61 -9.32
N ILE A 171 3.57 12.89 -8.82
CA ILE A 171 2.37 13.44 -8.17
C ILE A 171 2.41 13.12 -6.69
N LEU A 172 2.24 14.14 -5.85
CA LEU A 172 2.02 14.00 -4.42
C LEU A 172 0.51 13.88 -4.17
N HIS A 173 0.07 12.85 -3.45
CA HIS A 173 -1.34 12.65 -3.15
C HIS A 173 -1.86 13.66 -2.12
N ARG A 174 -1.18 13.79 -0.98
CA ARG A 174 -1.40 14.79 0.09
C ARG A 174 -2.66 14.62 0.93
N ASP A 175 -3.59 13.74 0.56
CA ASP A 175 -4.79 13.40 1.34
C ASP A 175 -5.03 11.88 1.42
N LEU A 176 -3.96 11.11 1.62
CA LEU A 176 -4.09 9.68 1.89
C LEU A 176 -4.79 9.47 3.24
N LYS A 177 -5.82 8.66 3.24
CA LYS A 177 -6.57 8.23 4.43
C LYS A 177 -7.46 7.05 4.06
N PRO A 178 -7.95 6.27 5.02
CA PRO A 178 -8.79 5.10 4.73
C PRO A 178 -10.01 5.39 3.87
N SER A 179 -10.65 6.56 4.02
CA SER A 179 -11.82 6.93 3.21
C SER A 179 -11.50 7.32 1.76
N ASN A 180 -10.23 7.57 1.41
CA ASN A 180 -9.78 7.88 0.05
C ASN A 180 -9.11 6.70 -0.66
N ILE A 181 -9.22 5.50 -0.10
CA ILE A 181 -8.79 4.24 -0.71
C ILE A 181 -10.05 3.41 -0.94
N LEU A 182 -10.34 3.13 -2.21
CA LEU A 182 -11.60 2.52 -2.64
C LEU A 182 -11.39 1.09 -3.13
N ARG A 183 -12.38 0.23 -2.92
CA ARG A 183 -12.40 -1.14 -3.44
C ARG A 183 -13.38 -1.24 -4.60
N ASN A 184 -12.93 -1.75 -5.74
CA ASN A 184 -13.79 -1.95 -6.90
C ASN A 184 -14.55 -3.31 -6.83
N VAL A 185 -15.41 -3.56 -7.81
CA VAL A 185 -16.18 -4.82 -7.94
C VAL A 185 -15.30 -6.05 -8.11
N TYR A 186 -14.06 -5.89 -8.58
CA TYR A 186 -13.05 -6.96 -8.73
C TYR A 186 -12.24 -7.20 -7.45
N ARG A 187 -12.61 -6.53 -6.33
CA ARG A 187 -11.92 -6.58 -5.03
C ARG A 187 -10.51 -5.99 -5.04
N GLU A 188 -10.22 -5.09 -5.98
CA GLU A 188 -8.96 -4.37 -6.07
C GLU A 188 -9.05 -3.02 -5.37
N TRP A 189 -7.94 -2.57 -4.78
CA TRP A 189 -7.84 -1.30 -4.07
C TRP A 189 -7.22 -0.22 -4.94
N LEU A 190 -7.83 0.96 -4.94
CA LEU A 190 -7.45 2.10 -5.77
C LEU A 190 -7.37 3.38 -4.93
N LEU A 191 -6.43 4.24 -5.30
CA LEU A 191 -6.31 5.59 -4.74
C LEU A 191 -7.32 6.54 -5.39
N SER A 192 -7.93 7.40 -4.57
CA SER A 192 -8.96 8.36 -4.99
C SER A 192 -8.79 9.71 -4.34
N ASP A 193 -9.57 10.70 -4.79
CA ASP A 193 -9.65 12.07 -4.28
C ASP A 193 -8.35 12.88 -4.43
N PHE A 194 -8.12 13.33 -5.66
CA PHE A 194 -6.93 14.10 -6.06
C PHE A 194 -7.13 15.62 -6.02
N GLY A 195 -8.18 16.09 -5.37
CA GLY A 195 -8.53 17.53 -5.32
C GLY A 195 -7.41 18.43 -4.82
N ILE A 196 -6.62 17.96 -3.85
CA ILE A 196 -5.48 18.71 -3.29
C ILE A 196 -4.11 18.18 -3.71
N SER A 197 -4.05 17.17 -4.59
CA SER A 197 -2.81 16.60 -5.11
C SER A 197 -2.00 17.60 -5.92
N ARG A 198 -0.70 17.36 -6.09
CA ARG A 198 0.20 18.29 -6.83
C ARG A 198 1.24 17.52 -7.64
N ILE A 199 1.42 17.97 -8.88
CA ILE A 199 2.53 17.55 -9.74
C ILE A 199 3.79 18.29 -9.28
N LEU A 200 4.88 17.56 -9.11
CA LEU A 200 6.20 18.13 -8.87
C LEU A 200 6.83 18.49 -10.25
N SER A 201 7.32 19.73 -10.36
CA SER A 201 8.08 20.15 -11.55
C SER A 201 9.39 19.36 -11.65
N ASP A 202 9.95 19.31 -12.87
CA ASP A 202 11.23 18.63 -13.09
C ASP A 202 12.33 19.15 -12.14
N GLY A 203 13.06 18.23 -11.52
CA GLY A 203 14.07 18.53 -10.50
C GLY A 203 13.52 18.94 -9.13
N GLN A 204 12.20 19.14 -8.98
CA GLN A 204 11.60 19.50 -7.71
C GLN A 204 11.40 18.26 -6.82
N THR A 205 11.87 18.31 -5.57
CA THR A 205 11.69 17.24 -4.58
C THR A 205 10.74 17.62 -3.45
N THR A 206 10.36 18.90 -3.37
CA THR A 206 9.53 19.43 -2.27
C THR A 206 8.53 20.45 -2.81
N TYR A 207 7.26 20.27 -2.46
CA TYR A 207 6.21 21.26 -2.70
C TYR A 207 5.92 22.04 -1.42
N ARG A 208 5.83 23.36 -1.52
CA ARG A 208 5.52 24.26 -0.39
C ARG A 208 4.15 24.88 -0.60
N SER A 209 3.31 24.88 0.41
CA SER A 209 2.00 25.53 0.37
C SER A 209 1.51 25.86 1.78
N LYS A 210 0.30 26.44 1.86
CA LYS A 210 -0.45 26.47 3.10
C LYS A 210 -0.72 25.04 3.60
N GLU A 211 -0.94 24.91 4.88
CA GLU A 211 -1.36 23.68 5.53
C GLU A 211 -2.67 23.14 4.92
N ILE A 212 -2.61 22.00 4.27
CA ILE A 212 -3.74 21.36 3.57
C ILE A 212 -3.70 19.85 3.84
N GLY A 213 -4.87 19.21 3.83
CA GLY A 213 -5.06 17.78 4.07
C GLY A 213 -5.90 17.53 5.32
N THR A 214 -6.32 16.28 5.50
CA THR A 214 -7.17 15.87 6.62
C THR A 214 -6.36 15.85 7.91
N GLN A 215 -6.79 16.59 8.92
CA GLN A 215 -6.18 16.55 10.25
C GLN A 215 -6.05 15.09 10.72
N HIS A 216 -4.95 14.76 11.35
CA HIS A 216 -4.56 13.41 11.80
C HIS A 216 -4.07 12.43 10.71
N TRP A 217 -4.26 12.73 9.43
CA TRP A 217 -3.75 11.95 8.28
C TRP A 217 -2.78 12.79 7.47
N ARG A 218 -1.79 13.39 8.14
CA ARG A 218 -0.75 14.22 7.52
C ARG A 218 0.62 13.85 8.07
N ALA A 219 1.63 13.99 7.21
CA ALA A 219 3.02 13.79 7.62
C ALA A 219 3.52 14.94 8.50
N VAL A 220 4.51 14.67 9.34
CA VAL A 220 5.05 15.64 10.30
C VAL A 220 5.52 16.93 9.66
N GLU A 221 6.17 16.85 8.49
CA GLU A 221 6.69 18.02 7.76
C GLU A 221 5.59 18.86 7.09
N SER A 222 4.35 18.39 7.07
CA SER A 222 3.20 19.16 6.58
C SER A 222 2.58 20.08 7.65
N TYR A 223 3.06 19.99 8.87
CA TYR A 223 2.72 20.95 9.94
C TYR A 223 3.74 22.08 9.97
N PRO A 224 3.29 23.32 10.30
CA PRO A 224 4.22 24.45 10.46
C PRO A 224 5.26 24.13 11.54
N SER A 225 6.52 24.42 11.26
CA SER A 225 7.57 24.28 12.26
C SER A 225 7.58 25.51 13.19
N HIS A 226 7.63 25.25 14.50
CA HIS A 226 7.78 26.26 15.52
C HIS A 226 9.22 26.21 16.08
N ASP A 227 9.78 27.36 16.42
CA ASP A 227 11.05 27.40 17.14
C ASP A 227 10.85 27.07 18.63
N LYS A 228 11.95 26.98 19.37
CA LYS A 228 11.94 26.70 20.81
C LYS A 228 11.15 27.75 21.65
N THR A 229 10.80 28.89 21.04
CA THR A 229 10.02 29.96 21.67
C THR A 229 8.54 29.93 21.30
N GLY A 230 8.10 28.95 20.48
CA GLY A 230 6.74 28.83 20.00
C GLY A 230 6.40 29.78 18.83
N LYS A 231 7.41 30.49 18.27
CA LYS A 231 7.19 31.28 17.04
C LYS A 231 7.25 30.38 15.83
N SER A 232 6.28 30.54 14.93
CA SER A 232 6.29 29.87 13.63
C SER A 232 7.52 30.28 12.82
N VAL A 233 8.40 29.31 12.57
CA VAL A 233 9.66 29.53 11.80
C VAL A 233 9.41 29.48 10.31
N ALA A 234 8.34 28.79 9.88
CA ALA A 234 7.89 28.76 8.49
C ALA A 234 6.37 28.64 8.46
N ASN A 235 5.71 29.63 7.85
CA ASN A 235 4.27 29.59 7.63
C ASN A 235 3.85 28.61 6.51
N GLU A 236 4.78 27.80 6.00
CA GLU A 236 4.57 26.90 4.87
C GLU A 236 4.79 25.45 5.24
N ALA A 237 3.77 24.65 5.00
CA ALA A 237 3.85 23.19 5.01
C ALA A 237 4.73 22.70 3.85
N ARG A 238 5.49 21.64 4.10
CA ARG A 238 6.36 21.00 3.11
C ARG A 238 5.84 19.61 2.80
N TYR A 239 5.71 19.29 1.52
CA TYR A 239 5.22 18.00 1.06
C TYR A 239 6.26 17.36 0.13
N LYS A 240 6.51 16.08 0.32
CA LYS A 240 7.43 15.24 -0.46
C LYS A 240 6.76 13.90 -0.77
N LYS A 241 7.34 13.10 -1.66
CA LYS A 241 6.92 11.69 -1.84
C LYS A 241 6.95 10.92 -0.51
N GLN A 242 7.96 11.17 0.32
CA GLN A 242 8.10 10.58 1.65
C GLN A 242 7.02 11.04 2.65
N SER A 243 6.32 12.15 2.37
CA SER A 243 5.15 12.54 3.17
C SER A 243 3.99 11.56 2.96
N ASP A 244 3.71 11.20 1.72
CA ASP A 244 2.70 10.16 1.43
C ASP A 244 3.08 8.82 2.07
N MET A 245 4.38 8.49 2.15
CA MET A 245 4.86 7.26 2.80
C MET A 245 4.59 7.22 4.30
N GLN A 246 4.80 8.33 5.04
CA GLN A 246 4.48 8.35 6.47
C GLN A 246 2.97 8.22 6.70
N VAL A 247 2.16 8.86 5.88
CA VAL A 247 0.69 8.73 5.98
C VAL A 247 0.26 7.31 5.63
N LEU A 248 0.86 6.70 4.59
CA LEU A 248 0.58 5.30 4.28
C LEU A 248 0.95 4.36 5.44
N ALA A 249 2.05 4.62 6.17
CA ALA A 249 2.38 3.85 7.36
C ALA A 249 1.28 3.93 8.43
N MET A 250 0.66 5.11 8.62
CA MET A 250 -0.50 5.26 9.51
C MET A 250 -1.69 4.43 9.01
N VAL A 251 -1.93 4.40 7.70
CA VAL A 251 -2.99 3.56 7.08
C VAL A 251 -2.69 2.07 7.25
N CYS A 252 -1.43 1.64 7.08
CA CYS A 252 -1.02 0.26 7.34
C CYS A 252 -1.29 -0.15 8.79
N PHE A 253 -0.92 0.71 9.72
CA PHE A 253 -1.21 0.50 11.14
C PHE A 253 -2.72 0.39 11.40
N TYR A 254 -3.52 1.28 10.81
CA TYR A 254 -4.98 1.28 10.90
C TYR A 254 -5.60 -0.05 10.42
N ILE A 255 -5.11 -0.61 9.30
CA ILE A 255 -5.55 -1.92 8.80
C ILE A 255 -5.21 -3.02 9.81
N LEU A 256 -3.95 -3.05 10.27
CA LEU A 256 -3.38 -4.11 11.12
C LEU A 256 -3.94 -4.12 12.54
N THR A 257 -4.49 -3.00 13.00
CA THR A 257 -5.05 -2.83 14.36
C THR A 257 -6.56 -2.63 14.38
N LYS A 258 -7.23 -2.84 13.23
CA LYS A 258 -8.67 -2.67 13.10
C LYS A 258 -9.17 -1.28 13.56
N GLY A 259 -8.51 -0.22 13.06
CA GLY A 259 -9.00 1.15 13.21
C GLY A 259 -8.22 2.04 14.15
N ASP A 260 -7.17 1.54 14.83
CA ASP A 260 -6.34 2.38 15.67
C ASP A 260 -5.37 3.25 14.86
N HIS A 261 -4.73 4.20 15.53
CA HIS A 261 -3.76 5.10 14.92
C HIS A 261 -2.42 5.06 15.69
N PRO A 262 -1.24 5.00 15.00
CA PRO A 262 0.03 4.77 15.66
C PRO A 262 0.44 5.84 16.66
N PHE A 263 -0.11 7.06 16.51
CA PHE A 263 0.13 8.18 17.42
C PHE A 263 -0.97 8.35 18.49
N GLY A 264 -1.76 7.32 18.75
CA GLY A 264 -2.74 7.25 19.83
C GLY A 264 -4.06 7.97 19.55
N LEU A 265 -4.73 8.42 20.62
CA LEU A 265 -6.05 9.02 20.56
C LEU A 265 -6.03 10.45 20.00
N LYS A 266 -7.16 10.91 19.44
CA LYS A 266 -7.28 12.20 18.73
C LYS A 266 -6.70 13.41 19.48
N PRO A 267 -6.91 13.62 20.77
CA PRO A 267 -6.39 14.81 21.47
C PRO A 267 -4.87 14.95 21.44
N ASP A 268 -4.16 13.83 21.59
CA ASP A 268 -2.68 13.81 21.68
C ASP A 268 -1.98 13.46 20.38
N ARG A 269 -2.70 12.98 19.40
CA ARG A 269 -2.18 12.42 18.16
C ARG A 269 -1.23 13.33 17.41
N VAL A 270 -1.59 14.60 17.27
CA VAL A 270 -0.75 15.58 16.55
C VAL A 270 0.52 15.87 17.36
N ARG A 271 0.42 16.01 18.68
CA ARG A 271 1.58 16.19 19.54
C ARG A 271 2.55 15.00 19.44
N ASN A 272 2.03 13.79 19.60
CA ASN A 272 2.84 12.57 19.49
C ASN A 272 3.51 12.44 18.12
N LEU A 273 2.81 12.83 17.04
CA LEU A 273 3.39 12.86 15.69
C LEU A 273 4.54 13.88 15.58
N LEU A 274 4.34 15.09 16.09
CA LEU A 274 5.35 16.16 16.07
C LEU A 274 6.58 15.81 16.94
N ASP A 275 6.35 15.12 18.05
CA ASP A 275 7.42 14.61 18.93
C ASP A 275 8.12 13.36 18.37
N GLY A 276 7.61 12.79 17.25
CA GLY A 276 8.16 11.56 16.67
C GLY A 276 7.93 10.32 17.54
N ASN A 277 6.89 10.31 18.37
CA ASN A 277 6.62 9.28 19.36
C ASN A 277 5.34 8.48 19.00
N PRO A 278 5.43 7.39 18.21
CA PRO A 278 4.30 6.53 17.90
C PRO A 278 3.99 5.61 19.11
N VAL A 279 3.14 6.08 20.00
CA VAL A 279 2.82 5.48 21.32
C VAL A 279 2.16 4.10 21.25
N ASP A 280 1.53 3.74 20.13
CA ASP A 280 0.74 2.52 19.98
C ASP A 280 1.43 1.42 19.16
N LEU A 281 2.70 1.59 18.76
CA LEU A 281 3.40 0.60 17.91
C LEU A 281 3.45 -0.82 18.49
N ASP A 282 3.37 -0.94 19.82
CA ASP A 282 3.38 -2.26 20.49
C ASP A 282 2.09 -3.06 20.30
N LYS A 283 1.03 -2.44 19.76
CA LYS A 283 -0.17 -3.16 19.32
C LYS A 283 0.09 -4.07 18.11
N LEU A 284 1.16 -3.81 17.35
CA LEU A 284 1.62 -4.70 16.29
C LEU A 284 2.42 -5.86 16.89
N THR A 285 1.79 -7.02 17.01
CA THR A 285 2.39 -8.22 17.56
C THR A 285 3.28 -8.97 16.58
N ASP A 286 2.99 -8.87 15.26
CA ASP A 286 3.85 -9.41 14.22
C ASP A 286 5.09 -8.51 14.02
N PRO A 287 6.30 -9.00 14.33
CA PRO A 287 7.53 -8.22 14.19
C PRO A 287 7.84 -7.84 12.73
N VAL A 288 7.36 -8.64 11.75
CA VAL A 288 7.60 -8.37 10.33
C VAL A 288 6.75 -7.19 9.85
N ALA A 289 5.46 -7.17 10.22
CA ALA A 289 4.58 -6.03 9.97
C ALA A 289 5.04 -4.77 10.70
N LYS A 290 5.45 -4.92 11.97
CA LYS A 290 5.96 -3.82 12.82
C LYS A 290 7.20 -3.17 12.20
N ASP A 291 8.12 -3.95 11.64
CA ASP A 291 9.33 -3.42 10.98
C ASP A 291 8.99 -2.57 9.75
N LEU A 292 8.07 -3.03 8.87
CA LEU A 292 7.62 -2.25 7.71
C LEU A 292 6.99 -0.92 8.14
N VAL A 293 6.03 -0.98 9.06
CA VAL A 293 5.33 0.22 9.55
C VAL A 293 6.32 1.19 10.19
N SER A 294 7.22 0.70 11.07
CA SER A 294 8.23 1.53 11.74
C SER A 294 9.20 2.19 10.76
N TRP A 295 9.58 1.48 9.69
CA TRP A 295 10.46 2.04 8.66
C TRP A 295 9.79 3.18 7.88
N MET A 296 8.54 3.01 7.50
CA MET A 296 7.78 4.04 6.79
C MET A 296 7.38 5.22 7.71
N LEU A 297 7.20 4.98 9.03
CA LEU A 297 6.84 6.01 10.03
C LEU A 297 8.00 6.92 10.44
N GLN A 298 9.24 6.67 10.01
CA GLN A 298 10.39 7.46 10.45
C GLN A 298 10.10 8.96 10.47
N HIS A 299 10.48 9.64 11.56
CA HIS A 299 10.20 11.06 11.75
C HIS A 299 10.88 11.92 10.66
N ASN A 300 12.15 11.67 10.39
CA ASN A 300 12.87 12.34 9.32
C ASN A 300 12.48 11.75 7.95
N PRO A 301 11.98 12.55 7.00
CA PRO A 301 11.58 12.05 5.67
C PRO A 301 12.69 11.34 4.89
N LYS A 302 13.97 11.67 5.14
CA LYS A 302 15.11 11.05 4.46
C LYS A 302 15.33 9.58 4.85
N ASP A 303 14.85 9.21 6.03
CA ASP A 303 15.03 7.86 6.58
C ASP A 303 13.85 6.93 6.21
N ARG A 304 12.80 7.49 5.58
CA ARG A 304 11.64 6.74 5.07
C ARG A 304 11.96 6.15 3.70
N PRO A 305 11.50 4.91 3.44
CA PRO A 305 11.61 4.31 2.11
C PRO A 305 10.77 5.04 1.06
N SER A 306 11.12 4.86 -0.20
CA SER A 306 10.20 5.11 -1.30
C SER A 306 9.09 4.04 -1.35
N ALA A 307 8.03 4.28 -2.14
CA ALA A 307 6.98 3.28 -2.36
C ALA A 307 7.55 2.00 -3.00
N GLU A 308 8.46 2.14 -3.95
CA GLU A 308 9.14 1.05 -4.62
C GLU A 308 10.03 0.23 -3.66
N GLU A 309 10.84 0.90 -2.81
CA GLU A 309 11.63 0.22 -1.78
C GLU A 309 10.76 -0.55 -0.79
N SER A 310 9.62 0.03 -0.40
CA SER A 310 8.67 -0.60 0.53
C SER A 310 8.04 -1.86 -0.03
N LEU A 311 7.75 -1.91 -1.34
CA LEU A 311 7.26 -3.13 -2.01
C LEU A 311 8.23 -4.32 -1.87
N GLY A 312 9.54 -4.06 -1.73
CA GLY A 312 10.54 -5.11 -1.52
C GLY A 312 10.60 -5.67 -0.10
N HIS A 313 9.83 -5.13 0.85
CA HIS A 313 9.86 -5.57 2.23
C HIS A 313 9.28 -7.01 2.39
N PRO A 314 9.90 -7.89 3.19
CA PRO A 314 9.47 -9.30 3.37
C PRO A 314 8.00 -9.47 3.75
N PHE A 315 7.41 -8.56 4.52
CA PHE A 315 5.99 -8.59 4.84
C PHE A 315 5.09 -8.61 3.59
N LEU A 316 5.55 -8.01 2.50
CA LEU A 316 4.82 -7.90 1.24
C LEU A 316 5.29 -8.91 0.19
N GLN A 317 6.38 -9.62 0.41
CA GLN A 317 6.97 -10.52 -0.58
C GLN A 317 6.42 -11.95 -0.45
N PRO A 318 6.18 -12.65 -1.57
CA PRO A 318 5.84 -14.07 -1.52
C PRO A 318 7.02 -14.90 -0.98
N SER A 319 6.72 -16.07 -0.42
CA SER A 319 7.69 -16.96 0.20
C SER A 319 8.90 -17.25 -0.70
N ILE A 320 8.67 -17.43 -2.00
CA ILE A 320 9.75 -17.67 -2.97
C ILE A 320 10.78 -16.52 -3.02
N GLN A 321 10.31 -15.26 -2.93
CA GLN A 321 11.19 -14.09 -2.94
C GLN A 321 11.93 -13.93 -1.59
N GLN A 322 11.24 -14.21 -0.48
CA GLN A 322 11.86 -14.22 0.84
C GLN A 322 12.97 -15.27 0.92
N PHE A 323 12.72 -16.49 0.43
CA PHE A 323 13.72 -17.55 0.40
C PHE A 323 14.89 -17.23 -0.55
N GLU A 324 14.60 -16.61 -1.68
CA GLU A 324 15.64 -16.15 -2.61
C GLU A 324 16.59 -15.12 -1.97
N LEU A 325 16.08 -14.25 -1.09
CA LEU A 325 16.89 -13.32 -0.31
C LEU A 325 17.85 -14.10 0.62
N LEU A 326 17.35 -15.11 1.34
CA LEU A 326 18.18 -15.95 2.22
C LEU A 326 19.32 -16.62 1.44
N LYS A 327 19.00 -17.19 0.28
CA LYS A 327 20.01 -17.85 -0.60
C LYS A 327 21.06 -16.87 -1.11
N CYS A 328 20.62 -15.70 -1.56
CA CYS A 328 21.55 -14.66 -2.05
C CYS A 328 22.51 -14.23 -0.97
N LEU A 329 22.02 -13.94 0.23
CA LEU A 329 22.87 -13.55 1.35
C LEU A 329 23.80 -14.69 1.79
N GLY A 330 23.30 -15.93 1.85
CA GLY A 330 24.12 -17.12 2.11
C GLY A 330 25.25 -17.34 1.08
N ASN A 331 25.16 -16.70 -0.10
CA ASN A 331 26.21 -16.74 -1.13
C ASN A 331 27.27 -15.65 -0.98
N GLU A 332 27.04 -14.63 -0.14
CA GLU A 332 27.98 -13.56 0.04
C GLU A 332 29.30 -14.05 0.65
N PRO A 333 30.47 -13.55 0.19
CA PRO A 333 31.77 -14.07 0.61
C PRO A 333 32.00 -14.03 2.12
N GLU A 334 31.56 -12.97 2.78
CA GLU A 334 31.72 -12.76 4.24
C GLU A 334 30.87 -13.79 5.02
N ILE A 335 29.66 -14.09 4.54
CA ILE A 335 28.79 -15.10 5.16
C ILE A 335 29.34 -16.50 4.91
N LYS A 336 29.81 -16.81 3.68
CA LYS A 336 30.42 -18.10 3.37
C LYS A 336 31.64 -18.42 4.22
N ARG A 337 32.43 -17.40 4.57
CA ARG A 337 33.67 -17.54 5.37
C ARG A 337 33.43 -17.37 6.85
N ASN A 338 32.21 -17.05 7.26
CA ASN A 338 31.87 -16.61 8.62
C ASN A 338 32.84 -15.52 9.12
N ASP A 339 33.00 -14.48 8.31
CA ASP A 339 33.96 -13.39 8.56
C ASP A 339 33.45 -12.47 9.68
N LEU A 340 33.85 -12.76 10.90
CA LEU A 340 33.49 -11.99 12.09
C LEU A 340 34.08 -10.57 12.11
N THR A 341 34.96 -10.21 11.17
CA THR A 341 35.43 -8.83 11.02
C THR A 341 34.39 -7.95 10.31
N SER A 342 33.48 -8.55 9.54
CA SER A 342 32.39 -7.86 8.86
C SER A 342 31.32 -7.39 9.86
N ASP A 343 30.98 -6.10 9.81
CA ASP A 343 29.92 -5.50 10.63
C ASP A 343 28.55 -6.16 10.38
N VAL A 344 28.25 -6.47 9.12
CA VAL A 344 26.98 -7.09 8.77
C VAL A 344 26.90 -8.52 9.35
N VAL A 345 27.96 -9.31 9.26
CA VAL A 345 28.03 -10.64 9.89
C VAL A 345 27.80 -10.53 11.40
N ARG A 346 28.46 -9.60 12.06
CA ARG A 346 28.27 -9.37 13.50
C ARG A 346 26.84 -8.94 13.83
N LYS A 347 26.25 -8.02 13.06
CA LYS A 347 24.86 -7.58 13.26
C LYS A 347 23.85 -8.72 13.08
N ILE A 348 24.05 -9.60 12.09
CA ILE A 348 23.21 -10.79 11.90
C ILE A 348 23.29 -11.72 13.10
N ASN A 349 24.50 -12.05 13.54
CA ASN A 349 24.73 -13.01 14.60
C ASN A 349 24.28 -12.52 16.00
N ASN A 350 24.20 -11.19 16.20
CA ASN A 350 23.83 -10.58 17.48
C ASN A 350 22.46 -9.87 17.43
N ASP A 351 21.64 -10.10 16.39
CA ASP A 351 20.33 -9.44 16.34
C ASP A 351 19.41 -9.96 17.46
N PRO A 352 18.78 -9.06 18.24
CA PRO A 352 17.97 -9.46 19.41
C PRO A 352 16.81 -10.40 19.07
N LEU A 353 16.25 -10.32 17.86
CA LEU A 353 15.15 -11.21 17.43
C LEU A 353 15.62 -12.63 17.12
N LEU A 354 16.92 -12.80 16.87
CA LEU A 354 17.53 -14.09 16.55
C LEU A 354 18.33 -14.66 17.73
N PHE A 355 18.90 -13.80 18.58
CA PHE A 355 19.89 -14.16 19.59
C PHE A 355 19.40 -15.18 20.63
N ASN A 356 18.13 -15.12 21.01
CA ASN A 356 17.57 -16.02 22.05
C ASN A 356 17.19 -17.41 21.53
N ASN A 357 17.37 -17.69 20.23
CA ASN A 357 17.01 -18.96 19.61
C ASN A 357 18.21 -19.62 18.95
N THR A 358 18.61 -20.77 19.46
CA THR A 358 19.58 -21.63 18.78
C THR A 358 18.91 -22.25 17.55
N TRP A 359 19.25 -21.81 16.35
CA TRP A 359 18.64 -22.28 15.11
C TRP A 359 18.75 -23.80 14.94
N LYS A 360 19.84 -24.42 15.44
CA LYS A 360 20.06 -25.87 15.38
C LYS A 360 19.00 -26.68 16.10
N SER A 361 18.53 -26.20 17.27
CA SER A 361 17.51 -26.91 18.04
C SER A 361 16.13 -26.92 17.38
N GLN A 362 15.90 -26.04 16.41
CA GLN A 362 14.64 -25.96 15.67
C GLN A 362 14.64 -26.86 14.42
N ILE A 363 15.83 -27.22 13.90
CA ILE A 363 15.95 -28.12 12.75
C ILE A 363 15.76 -29.56 13.21
N HIS A 364 15.07 -30.36 12.40
CA HIS A 364 14.87 -31.77 12.66
C HIS A 364 16.22 -32.47 12.83
N PRO A 365 16.48 -33.19 13.96
CA PRO A 365 17.81 -33.74 14.27
C PRO A 365 18.36 -34.68 13.20
N THR A 366 17.51 -35.53 12.63
CA THR A 366 17.93 -36.47 11.55
C THR A 366 18.33 -35.70 10.28
N TYR A 367 17.62 -34.59 9.97
CA TYR A 367 17.97 -33.75 8.84
C TYR A 367 19.31 -33.03 9.06
N LEU A 368 19.53 -32.51 10.25
CA LEU A 368 20.79 -31.87 10.60
C LEU A 368 21.94 -32.84 10.52
N THR A 369 21.78 -34.09 11.05
CA THR A 369 22.76 -35.17 10.93
C THR A 369 23.05 -35.52 9.46
N TYR A 370 22.03 -35.64 8.65
CA TYR A 370 22.14 -35.88 7.22
C TYR A 370 22.96 -34.79 6.52
N LEU A 371 22.67 -33.50 6.77
CA LEU A 371 23.41 -32.38 6.18
C LEU A 371 24.89 -32.33 6.61
N CYS A 372 25.21 -32.84 7.80
CA CYS A 372 26.58 -32.91 8.30
C CYS A 372 27.33 -34.17 7.84
N SER A 373 26.63 -35.18 7.30
CA SER A 373 27.20 -36.49 6.92
C SER A 373 27.40 -36.68 5.43
N ASP A 374 28.07 -35.75 4.78
CA ASP A 374 28.38 -35.80 3.34
C ASP A 374 29.55 -36.77 3.11
N GLY A 375 29.36 -38.08 3.25
CA GLY A 375 30.20 -39.27 2.95
C GLY A 375 31.73 -39.14 2.90
N ILE A 376 32.29 -37.96 2.68
CA ILE A 376 33.71 -37.66 2.50
C ILE A 376 34.22 -36.56 3.44
N ARG A 377 33.37 -35.60 3.88
CA ARG A 377 33.77 -34.54 4.78
C ARG A 377 32.61 -34.22 5.73
N GLN A 378 32.80 -34.40 7.04
CA GLN A 378 31.88 -33.85 8.05
C GLN A 378 31.85 -32.32 7.95
N ARG A 379 30.82 -31.76 7.33
CA ARG A 379 30.58 -30.33 7.38
C ARG A 379 30.04 -29.97 8.75
N ARG A 380 30.81 -29.23 9.55
CA ARG A 380 30.34 -28.68 10.80
C ARG A 380 29.83 -27.28 10.56
N TYR A 381 28.57 -27.02 10.94
CA TYR A 381 28.02 -25.67 11.02
C TYR A 381 28.18 -25.17 12.44
N GLY A 382 28.65 -23.92 12.63
CA GLY A 382 28.68 -23.21 13.90
C GLY A 382 27.27 -22.90 14.42
N ASP A 383 27.18 -22.24 15.56
CA ASP A 383 25.88 -21.87 16.19
C ASP A 383 25.38 -20.51 15.70
N GLU A 384 26.23 -19.79 14.97
CA GLU A 384 25.94 -18.46 14.45
C GLU A 384 24.84 -18.51 13.36
N TRP A 385 24.03 -17.47 13.27
CA TRP A 385 22.96 -17.36 12.27
C TRP A 385 23.47 -17.27 10.83
N THR A 386 24.70 -16.77 10.62
CA THR A 386 25.36 -16.81 9.32
C THR A 386 25.69 -18.22 8.87
N GLU A 387 25.92 -19.15 9.80
CA GLU A 387 26.07 -20.57 9.52
C GLU A 387 24.72 -21.23 9.14
N CYS A 388 23.63 -20.77 9.74
CA CYS A 388 22.26 -21.14 9.32
C CYS A 388 22.00 -20.69 7.87
N LEU A 389 22.36 -19.47 7.50
CA LEU A 389 22.25 -18.98 6.12
C LEU A 389 23.07 -19.80 5.14
N ARG A 390 24.28 -20.20 5.55
CA ARG A 390 25.13 -21.09 4.77
C ARG A 390 24.50 -22.46 4.57
N LEU A 391 23.86 -23.01 5.61
CA LEU A 391 23.12 -24.25 5.55
C LEU A 391 21.91 -24.14 4.59
N ILE A 392 21.08 -23.10 4.73
CA ILE A 392 19.93 -22.85 3.85
C ILE A 392 20.34 -22.79 2.39
N ARG A 393 21.39 -22.02 2.11
CA ARG A 393 21.96 -21.91 0.75
C ARG A 393 22.47 -23.23 0.23
N ASN A 394 23.22 -24.00 1.01
CA ASN A 394 23.76 -25.30 0.62
C ASN A 394 22.61 -26.28 0.37
N THR A 395 21.61 -26.33 1.24
CA THR A 395 20.43 -27.17 1.01
C THR A 395 19.77 -26.84 -0.33
N SER A 396 19.50 -25.58 -0.58
CA SER A 396 18.84 -25.16 -1.83
C SER A 396 19.66 -25.48 -3.07
N GLN A 397 20.99 -25.36 -3.03
CA GLN A 397 21.83 -25.64 -4.19
C GLN A 397 21.93 -27.12 -4.51
N HIS A 398 21.93 -27.97 -3.48
CA HIS A 398 22.14 -29.41 -3.63
C HIS A 398 20.84 -30.22 -3.51
N TRP A 399 19.67 -29.55 -3.43
CA TRP A 399 18.38 -30.19 -3.23
C TRP A 399 18.04 -31.20 -4.32
N ASN A 400 18.37 -30.87 -5.57
CA ASN A 400 18.11 -31.73 -6.74
C ASN A 400 19.33 -32.55 -7.22
N ASP A 401 20.45 -32.52 -6.49
CA ASP A 401 21.63 -33.30 -6.84
C ASP A 401 21.36 -34.79 -6.59
N ARG A 402 21.80 -35.66 -7.50
CA ARG A 402 21.66 -37.13 -7.33
C ARG A 402 22.88 -37.69 -6.60
N PRO A 403 22.71 -38.58 -5.60
CA PRO A 403 21.49 -39.28 -5.15
C PRO A 403 20.59 -38.48 -4.20
N HIS A 404 20.64 -37.17 -4.16
CA HIS A 404 19.91 -36.30 -3.26
C HIS A 404 18.71 -35.64 -3.93
N PRO A 405 17.67 -35.27 -3.14
CA PRO A 405 17.53 -35.63 -1.74
C PRO A 405 17.19 -37.14 -1.63
N ARG A 406 17.62 -37.75 -0.54
CA ARG A 406 17.08 -39.07 -0.23
C ARG A 406 15.58 -38.96 0.00
N PRO A 407 14.76 -39.93 -0.46
CA PRO A 407 13.32 -39.88 -0.27
C PRO A 407 12.90 -39.58 1.17
N GLU A 408 13.58 -40.20 2.15
CA GLU A 408 13.31 -40.04 3.58
C GLU A 408 13.49 -38.57 4.07
N VAL A 409 14.45 -37.84 3.52
CA VAL A 409 14.67 -36.42 3.85
C VAL A 409 13.61 -35.53 3.21
N HIS A 410 13.25 -35.83 1.96
CA HIS A 410 12.19 -35.13 1.27
C HIS A 410 10.84 -35.31 2.00
N ASP A 411 10.52 -36.55 2.38
CA ASP A 411 9.30 -36.86 3.13
C ASP A 411 9.29 -36.19 4.52
N MET A 412 10.46 -35.95 5.11
CA MET A 412 10.60 -35.35 6.44
C MET A 412 10.44 -33.83 6.45
N ILE A 413 10.97 -33.11 5.46
CA ILE A 413 11.01 -31.65 5.48
C ILE A 413 10.16 -30.99 4.38
N GLY A 414 9.76 -31.73 3.35
CA GLY A 414 9.10 -31.17 2.16
C GLY A 414 10.02 -30.23 1.38
N GLU A 415 9.44 -29.16 0.83
CA GLU A 415 10.21 -28.18 0.08
C GLU A 415 11.03 -27.27 1.01
N PRO A 416 12.32 -27.04 0.70
CA PRO A 416 13.23 -26.27 1.56
C PRO A 416 12.76 -24.85 1.87
N ASP A 417 12.15 -24.17 0.91
CA ASP A 417 11.68 -22.80 1.07
C ASP A 417 10.59 -22.72 2.15
N GLN A 418 9.60 -23.57 2.09
CA GLN A 418 8.54 -23.64 3.09
C GLN A 418 9.08 -24.09 4.45
N TYR A 419 9.94 -25.10 4.47
CA TYR A 419 10.53 -25.62 5.70
C TYR A 419 11.28 -24.53 6.48
N PHE A 420 12.23 -23.85 5.83
CA PHE A 420 13.04 -22.84 6.52
C PHE A 420 12.27 -21.55 6.86
N LEU A 421 11.35 -21.13 6.02
CA LEU A 421 10.53 -19.95 6.32
C LEU A 421 9.52 -20.19 7.43
N ASN A 422 9.01 -21.42 7.59
CA ASN A 422 8.18 -21.80 8.72
C ASN A 422 8.96 -21.87 10.04
N LEU A 423 10.21 -22.37 10.00
CA LEU A 423 11.09 -22.41 11.18
C LEU A 423 11.58 -21.00 11.58
N PHE A 424 11.89 -20.16 10.60
CA PHE A 424 12.54 -18.87 10.81
C PHE A 424 11.78 -17.71 10.12
N PRO A 425 10.50 -17.48 10.46
CA PRO A 425 9.65 -16.53 9.76
C PRO A 425 10.14 -15.07 9.84
N THR A 426 10.90 -14.73 10.87
CA THR A 426 11.47 -13.39 11.06
C THR A 426 12.83 -13.19 10.38
N LEU A 427 13.51 -14.26 10.00
CA LEU A 427 14.87 -14.20 9.45
C LEU A 427 14.95 -13.34 8.17
N PRO A 428 14.06 -13.48 7.17
CA PRO A 428 14.09 -12.61 5.98
C PRO A 428 14.00 -11.12 6.33
N MET A 429 13.14 -10.75 7.30
CA MET A 429 12.98 -9.36 7.74
C MET A 429 14.22 -8.84 8.47
N VAL A 430 14.79 -9.61 9.38
CA VAL A 430 16.02 -9.23 10.09
C VAL A 430 17.15 -8.93 9.10
N LEU A 431 17.36 -9.82 8.14
CA LEU A 431 18.35 -9.65 7.10
C LEU A 431 18.07 -8.43 6.23
N HIS A 432 16.83 -8.28 5.78
CA HIS A 432 16.40 -7.12 5.01
C HIS A 432 16.68 -5.81 5.76
N ARG A 433 16.34 -5.76 7.06
CA ARG A 433 16.57 -4.60 7.93
C ARG A 433 18.06 -4.26 8.07
N ILE A 434 18.91 -5.26 8.29
CA ILE A 434 20.35 -5.05 8.42
C ILE A 434 20.95 -4.54 7.10
N ILE A 435 20.59 -5.19 5.98
CA ILE A 435 21.15 -4.86 4.65
C ILE A 435 20.68 -3.50 4.15
N ARG A 436 19.41 -3.14 4.32
CA ARG A 436 18.90 -1.82 3.85
C ARG A 436 19.56 -0.64 4.56
N ASN A 437 20.07 -0.88 5.78
CA ASN A 437 20.76 0.12 6.58
C ASN A 437 22.29 0.15 6.36
N ASP A 438 22.82 -0.71 5.48
CA ASP A 438 24.24 -0.73 5.13
C ASP A 438 24.46 -0.28 3.68
N PRO A 439 25.09 0.89 3.45
CA PRO A 439 25.24 1.45 2.10
C PRO A 439 26.04 0.57 1.14
N HIS A 440 27.02 -0.18 1.64
CA HIS A 440 27.86 -1.05 0.83
C HIS A 440 27.13 -2.31 0.42
N TRP A 441 26.42 -2.95 1.35
CA TRP A 441 25.69 -4.17 1.08
C TRP A 441 24.45 -3.90 0.19
N LYS A 442 23.75 -2.80 0.44
CA LYS A 442 22.61 -2.37 -0.38
C LYS A 442 22.93 -2.28 -1.88
N GLN A 443 24.17 -1.93 -2.23
CA GLN A 443 24.63 -1.73 -3.62
C GLN A 443 25.17 -2.98 -4.29
N ARG A 444 25.24 -4.13 -3.61
CA ARG A 444 25.79 -5.37 -4.15
C ARG A 444 24.97 -5.88 -5.34
N SER A 445 25.68 -6.31 -6.39
CA SER A 445 25.04 -6.74 -7.65
C SER A 445 24.05 -7.89 -7.46
N GLY A 446 24.35 -8.85 -6.58
CA GLY A 446 23.47 -9.97 -6.25
C GLY A 446 22.14 -9.56 -5.59
N LEU A 447 22.09 -8.37 -4.98
CA LEU A 447 20.91 -7.87 -4.27
C LEU A 447 20.05 -6.93 -5.12
N ARG A 448 20.56 -6.38 -6.21
CA ARG A 448 19.83 -5.43 -7.09
C ARG A 448 18.53 -5.98 -7.70
N LYS A 449 18.36 -7.28 -7.73
CA LYS A 449 17.11 -7.91 -8.18
C LYS A 449 15.93 -7.75 -7.22
N PHE A 450 16.19 -7.37 -5.97
CA PHE A 450 15.14 -7.09 -4.99
C PHE A 450 14.77 -5.60 -5.03
N PRO A 451 13.46 -5.23 -5.05
CA PRO A 451 13.02 -3.84 -5.22
C PRO A 451 13.65 -2.87 -4.23
N THR A 452 13.78 -3.25 -2.95
CA THR A 452 14.44 -2.41 -1.92
C THR A 452 15.88 -2.04 -2.26
N PHE A 453 16.59 -2.88 -3.01
CA PHE A 453 18.01 -2.71 -3.32
C PHE A 453 18.26 -2.37 -4.79
N SER A 454 17.19 -2.29 -5.61
CA SER A 454 17.30 -2.00 -7.05
C SER A 454 17.42 -0.52 -7.34
N SER A 455 16.95 0.36 -6.44
CA SER A 455 16.94 1.79 -6.67
C SER A 455 18.37 2.35 -6.73
N THR A 456 18.77 2.68 -7.93
CA THR A 456 19.87 3.60 -8.17
C THR A 456 19.42 4.95 -7.59
N THR A 457 19.98 5.34 -6.46
CA THR A 457 19.83 6.68 -5.92
C THR A 457 20.32 7.64 -7.00
N TYR A 458 19.42 8.21 -7.79
CA TYR A 458 19.77 9.40 -8.56
C TYR A 458 19.91 10.53 -7.53
N VAL A 459 21.17 10.88 -7.29
CA VAL A 459 21.61 12.07 -6.56
C VAL A 459 21.10 13.32 -7.28
#